data_3607267e2088a34ecb15a88a6ba3ced3
#
_entry.id   3607267e2088a34ecb15a88a6ba3ced3
#
_cell.length_a   1.000
_cell.length_b   1.000
_cell.length_c   1.000
_cell.angle_alpha   90.00
_cell.angle_beta   90.00
_cell.angle_gamma   90.00
#
_symmetry.space_group_name_H-M   'P 1'
#
loop_
_entity.id
_entity.type
_entity.pdbx_description
1 polymer ?
#
loop_
_entity_poly.entity_id
_entity_poly.type
_entity_poly.pdbx_seq_one_letter_code
_entity_poly.pdbx_strand_id
1 'polypeptide(L)'
;MADAKMMQGCDLSHWDASRYQKIMMDETTKFNIIKATEGKTGFDRYCDIMYNFKCSVWERLGTAPEDRLYGFYHYAHPELNKPEEEARNFLSRVGHHAGRAMLCLDWEGKAWKCSPRWARAWLDYVFKETGVKPLLYTSSSYLGNLGAVAEGDYGLWVAAYRKQKPAKVTPWKFAAMWQYTSTPYDHDLFYGDAETWRKYITPVKR
;
A
#
# COMPACT_ATOMS: atom_id res chain seq x y z
N MET A 1 -17.64 -20.10 -11.79
CA MET A 1 -16.53 -19.13 -11.73
C MET A 1 -15.67 -19.58 -10.56
N ALA A 2 -14.40 -19.89 -10.79
CA ALA A 2 -13.51 -20.26 -9.70
C ALA A 2 -13.47 -19.08 -8.70
N ASP A 3 -13.62 -19.38 -7.41
CA ASP A 3 -13.46 -18.39 -6.35
C ASP A 3 -12.08 -17.73 -6.54
N ALA A 4 -12.09 -16.43 -6.82
CA ALA A 4 -10.85 -15.69 -6.97
C ALA A 4 -10.06 -15.84 -5.67
N LYS A 5 -8.87 -16.45 -5.75
CA LYS A 5 -7.98 -16.58 -4.59
C LYS A 5 -7.78 -15.19 -3.99
N MET A 6 -8.00 -15.06 -2.70
CA MET A 6 -7.76 -13.83 -1.95
C MET A 6 -6.74 -14.11 -0.86
N MET A 7 -5.85 -13.16 -0.62
CA MET A 7 -4.89 -13.24 0.47
C MET A 7 -5.25 -12.23 1.55
N GLN A 8 -5.26 -12.69 2.81
CA GLN A 8 -5.43 -11.82 3.96
C GLN A 8 -4.09 -11.22 4.36
N GLY A 9 -4.11 -9.94 4.72
CA GLY A 9 -2.97 -9.20 5.22
C GLY A 9 -3.37 -8.13 6.20
N CYS A 10 -2.43 -7.28 6.52
CA CYS A 10 -2.65 -6.10 7.34
C CYS A 10 -1.69 -4.98 6.96
N ASP A 11 -2.08 -3.76 7.22
CA ASP A 11 -1.18 -2.63 7.22
C ASP A 11 -0.85 -2.18 8.66
N LEU A 12 0.32 -1.55 8.83
CA LEU A 12 0.93 -1.28 10.12
C LEU A 12 1.67 0.06 10.12
N SER A 13 1.68 0.71 11.27
CA SER A 13 2.46 1.92 11.52
C SER A 13 2.98 1.94 12.96
N HIS A 14 3.63 3.03 13.35
CA HIS A 14 4.04 3.24 14.75
C HIS A 14 2.90 3.13 15.77
N TRP A 15 1.64 3.28 15.35
CA TRP A 15 0.48 3.05 16.21
C TRP A 15 0.35 1.59 16.67
N ASP A 16 0.97 0.66 15.93
CA ASP A 16 1.00 -0.78 16.23
C ASP A 16 2.24 -1.21 17.02
N ALA A 17 3.03 -0.27 17.53
CA ALA A 17 4.30 -0.51 18.21
C ALA A 17 4.23 -1.54 19.35
N SER A 18 3.09 -1.62 20.05
CA SER A 18 2.89 -2.58 21.14
C SER A 18 2.43 -3.97 20.70
N ARG A 19 2.03 -4.15 19.44
CA ARG A 19 1.36 -5.37 18.97
C ARG A 19 1.87 -5.93 17.64
N TYR A 20 2.75 -5.20 16.91
CA TYR A 20 3.20 -5.61 15.58
C TYR A 20 3.80 -7.02 15.53
N GLN A 21 4.53 -7.43 16.59
CA GLN A 21 5.13 -8.76 16.65
C GLN A 21 4.06 -9.85 16.59
N LYS A 22 3.00 -9.73 17.40
CA LYS A 22 1.87 -10.66 17.39
C LYS A 22 1.18 -10.70 16.03
N ILE A 23 0.93 -9.53 15.42
CA ILE A 23 0.29 -9.42 14.10
C ILE A 23 1.15 -10.07 13.02
N MET A 24 2.44 -9.77 12.99
CA MET A 24 3.35 -10.27 11.95
C MET A 24 3.71 -11.75 12.09
N MET A 25 3.48 -12.34 13.25
CA MET A 25 3.65 -13.79 13.49
C MET A 25 2.37 -14.58 13.18
N ASP A 26 1.24 -13.93 12.96
CA ASP A 26 -0.01 -14.61 12.61
C ASP A 26 0.11 -15.24 11.21
N GLU A 27 0.04 -16.56 11.14
CA GLU A 27 0.20 -17.34 9.91
C GLU A 27 -0.95 -17.13 8.91
N THR A 28 -2.09 -16.61 9.37
CA THR A 28 -3.20 -16.24 8.48
C THR A 28 -2.90 -14.98 7.67
N THR A 29 -2.01 -14.13 8.19
CA THR A 29 -1.55 -12.89 7.55
C THR A 29 -0.47 -13.20 6.52
N LYS A 30 -0.82 -13.18 5.24
CA LYS A 30 0.08 -13.52 4.13
C LYS A 30 0.98 -12.37 3.70
N PHE A 31 0.56 -11.12 3.90
CA PHE A 31 1.34 -9.93 3.56
C PHE A 31 1.21 -8.83 4.63
N ASN A 32 2.19 -7.94 4.65
CA ASN A 32 2.16 -6.74 5.49
C ASN A 32 2.52 -5.51 4.66
N ILE A 33 1.79 -4.39 4.86
CA ILE A 33 2.14 -3.09 4.29
C ILE A 33 2.50 -2.15 5.44
N ILE A 34 3.70 -1.58 5.43
CA ILE A 34 4.26 -0.83 6.56
C ILE A 34 4.36 0.64 6.19
N LYS A 35 3.92 1.54 7.09
CA LYS A 35 4.16 2.97 6.95
C LYS A 35 5.64 3.25 6.89
N ALA A 36 6.11 3.87 5.82
CA ALA A 36 7.51 4.23 5.67
C ALA A 36 7.74 5.71 5.96
N THR A 37 6.92 6.57 5.35
CA THR A 37 7.14 8.02 5.39
C THR A 37 5.83 8.79 5.42
N GLU A 38 5.94 10.08 5.76
CA GLU A 38 4.87 11.06 5.62
C GLU A 38 5.44 12.45 5.28
N GLY A 39 4.74 13.22 4.48
CA GLY A 39 5.21 14.53 4.05
C GLY A 39 6.60 14.49 3.40
N LYS A 40 7.26 15.62 3.28
CA LYS A 40 8.54 15.72 2.55
C LYS A 40 9.78 15.28 3.33
N THR A 41 9.68 15.07 4.65
CA THR A 41 10.83 14.74 5.52
C THR A 41 10.48 13.75 6.64
N GLY A 42 9.18 13.53 6.90
CA GLY A 42 8.74 12.62 7.95
C GLY A 42 8.99 11.15 7.59
N PHE A 43 9.30 10.34 8.58
CA PHE A 43 9.42 8.88 8.43
C PHE A 43 8.83 8.19 9.66
N ASP A 44 8.31 6.99 9.46
CA ASP A 44 7.85 6.16 10.56
C ASP A 44 9.04 5.45 11.21
N ARG A 45 9.29 5.75 12.48
CA ARG A 45 10.42 5.19 13.25
C ARG A 45 10.34 3.66 13.42
N TYR A 46 9.17 3.07 13.22
CA TYR A 46 8.97 1.62 13.31
C TYR A 46 9.09 0.90 11.98
N CYS A 47 9.22 1.62 10.86
CA CYS A 47 9.32 1.01 9.53
C CYS A 47 10.40 -0.06 9.47
N ASP A 48 11.64 0.32 9.75
CA ASP A 48 12.78 -0.61 9.71
C ASP A 48 12.68 -1.71 10.78
N ILE A 49 12.18 -1.36 11.97
CA ILE A 49 11.99 -2.31 13.08
C ILE A 49 11.02 -3.41 12.68
N MET A 50 9.86 -3.03 12.13
CA MET A 50 8.82 -3.97 11.69
C MET A 50 9.28 -4.81 10.51
N TYR A 51 9.93 -4.18 9.52
CA TYR A 51 10.45 -4.89 8.36
C TYR A 51 11.51 -5.93 8.75
N ASN A 52 12.50 -5.55 9.57
CA ASN A 52 13.53 -6.45 10.05
C ASN A 52 12.97 -7.59 10.90
N PHE A 53 11.98 -7.30 11.74
CA PHE A 53 11.27 -8.34 12.48
C PHE A 53 10.58 -9.32 11.52
N LYS A 54 9.88 -8.84 10.50
CA LYS A 54 9.24 -9.72 9.52
C LYS A 54 10.27 -10.55 8.74
N CYS A 55 11.42 -9.99 8.40
CA CYS A 55 12.52 -10.74 7.80
C CYS A 55 12.95 -11.91 8.69
N SER A 56 13.11 -11.69 10.00
CA SER A 56 13.47 -12.77 10.93
C SER A 56 12.39 -13.85 11.04
N VAL A 57 11.11 -13.47 10.90
CA VAL A 57 10.00 -14.45 10.85
C VAL A 57 10.10 -15.32 9.59
N TRP A 58 10.32 -14.70 8.42
CA TRP A 58 10.48 -15.44 7.17
C TRP A 58 11.68 -16.39 7.18
N GLU A 59 12.81 -15.94 7.70
CA GLU A 59 14.02 -16.78 7.87
C GLU A 59 13.73 -17.99 8.75
N ARG A 60 13.10 -17.77 9.91
CA ARG A 60 12.74 -18.86 10.84
C ARG A 60 11.76 -19.86 10.21
N LEU A 61 10.85 -19.40 9.36
CA LEU A 61 9.87 -20.24 8.67
C LEU A 61 10.41 -20.85 7.37
N GLY A 62 11.63 -20.52 6.95
CA GLY A 62 12.19 -20.95 5.66
C GLY A 62 11.42 -20.42 4.46
N THR A 63 10.79 -19.23 4.59
CA THR A 63 10.00 -18.65 3.51
C THR A 63 10.90 -18.22 2.36
N ALA A 64 10.65 -18.77 1.18
CA ALA A 64 11.40 -18.44 -0.03
C ALA A 64 11.26 -16.94 -0.37
N PRO A 65 12.32 -16.30 -0.92
CA PRO A 65 12.29 -14.86 -1.22
C PRO A 65 11.11 -14.41 -2.08
N GLU A 66 10.70 -15.23 -3.04
CA GLU A 66 9.56 -14.98 -3.94
C GLU A 66 8.20 -15.04 -3.24
N ASP A 67 8.12 -15.66 -2.06
CA ASP A 67 6.91 -15.77 -1.25
C ASP A 67 6.85 -14.74 -0.10
N ARG A 68 7.86 -13.87 -0.01
CA ARG A 68 7.93 -12.77 0.95
C ARG A 68 7.10 -11.58 0.46
N LEU A 69 5.81 -11.57 0.80
CA LEU A 69 4.88 -10.56 0.34
C LEU A 69 4.82 -9.40 1.34
N TYR A 70 5.24 -8.22 0.89
CA TYR A 70 5.26 -7.01 1.71
C TYR A 70 5.15 -5.74 0.86
N GLY A 71 4.86 -4.64 1.53
CA GLY A 71 4.79 -3.33 0.89
C GLY A 71 5.10 -2.21 1.86
N PHE A 72 5.17 -1.00 1.30
CA PHE A 72 5.36 0.23 2.06
C PHE A 72 4.38 1.29 1.60
N TYR A 73 3.91 2.13 2.52
CA TYR A 73 3.09 3.25 2.18
C TYR A 73 3.65 4.59 2.64
N HIS A 74 3.26 5.64 1.92
CA HIS A 74 3.53 7.03 2.20
C HIS A 74 2.24 7.74 2.55
N TYR A 75 2.16 8.40 3.70
CA TYR A 75 1.03 9.23 4.09
C TYR A 75 1.20 10.65 3.51
N ALA A 76 0.26 11.09 2.68
CA ALA A 76 0.35 12.33 1.92
C ALA A 76 0.00 13.57 2.74
N HIS A 77 0.79 14.64 2.56
CA HIS A 77 0.52 15.99 3.07
C HIS A 77 0.49 17.03 1.93
N PRO A 78 -0.42 16.88 0.95
CA PRO A 78 -0.48 17.75 -0.24
C PRO A 78 -0.80 19.21 0.08
N GLU A 79 -1.37 19.48 1.26
CA GLU A 79 -1.64 20.84 1.75
C GLU A 79 -0.36 21.59 2.16
N LEU A 80 0.76 20.87 2.30
CA LEU A 80 2.04 21.44 2.78
C LEU A 80 3.17 21.33 1.76
N ASN A 81 3.14 20.34 0.86
CA ASN A 81 4.30 19.96 0.07
C ASN A 81 3.95 19.71 -1.40
N LYS A 82 4.97 19.74 -2.26
CA LYS A 82 4.85 19.30 -3.65
C LYS A 82 4.92 17.78 -3.75
N PRO A 83 4.24 17.15 -4.73
CA PRO A 83 4.22 15.70 -4.87
C PRO A 83 5.61 15.10 -5.09
N GLU A 84 6.50 15.78 -5.83
CA GLU A 84 7.85 15.29 -6.09
C GLU A 84 8.75 15.34 -4.85
N GLU A 85 8.50 16.28 -3.90
CA GLU A 85 9.24 16.36 -2.64
C GLU A 85 8.89 15.15 -1.76
N GLU A 86 7.61 14.84 -1.65
CA GLU A 86 7.14 13.70 -0.86
C GLU A 86 7.50 12.36 -1.51
N ALA A 87 7.42 12.26 -2.84
CA ALA A 87 7.86 11.07 -3.57
C ALA A 87 9.37 10.79 -3.38
N ARG A 88 10.21 11.83 -3.40
CA ARG A 88 11.65 11.70 -3.10
C ARG A 88 11.90 11.24 -1.67
N ASN A 89 11.15 11.78 -0.68
CA ASN A 89 11.23 11.31 0.70
C ASN A 89 10.91 9.81 0.78
N PHE A 90 9.80 9.38 0.18
CA PHE A 90 9.41 7.97 0.15
C PHE A 90 10.49 7.08 -0.49
N LEU A 91 10.95 7.45 -1.69
CA LEU A 91 11.95 6.66 -2.41
C LEU A 91 13.32 6.65 -1.73
N SER A 92 13.69 7.69 -0.98
CA SER A 92 14.93 7.71 -0.21
C SER A 92 14.97 6.60 0.86
N ARG A 93 13.81 6.20 1.36
CA ARG A 93 13.66 5.14 2.38
C ARG A 93 13.46 3.76 1.77
N VAL A 94 12.59 3.65 0.77
CA VAL A 94 12.13 2.34 0.29
C VAL A 94 12.42 2.07 -1.18
N GLY A 95 13.03 3.00 -1.90
CA GLY A 95 13.30 2.84 -3.34
C GLY A 95 14.13 1.60 -3.68
N HIS A 96 15.02 1.17 -2.79
CA HIS A 96 15.81 -0.05 -2.95
C HIS A 96 14.99 -1.35 -2.85
N HIS A 97 13.73 -1.27 -2.42
CA HIS A 97 12.77 -2.38 -2.44
C HIS A 97 11.94 -2.46 -3.72
N ALA A 98 12.08 -1.51 -4.66
CA ALA A 98 11.37 -1.55 -5.94
C ALA A 98 11.61 -2.87 -6.67
N GLY A 99 10.54 -3.47 -7.20
CA GLY A 99 10.58 -4.81 -7.79
C GLY A 99 10.42 -5.96 -6.80
N ARG A 100 10.38 -5.68 -5.48
CA ARG A 100 10.20 -6.67 -4.41
C ARG A 100 9.06 -6.33 -3.47
N ALA A 101 8.77 -5.05 -3.29
CA ALA A 101 7.73 -4.54 -2.41
C ALA A 101 6.60 -3.85 -3.20
N MET A 102 5.38 -3.95 -2.69
CA MET A 102 4.28 -3.10 -3.13
C MET A 102 4.50 -1.68 -2.62
N LEU A 103 4.35 -0.69 -3.49
CA LEU A 103 4.50 0.72 -3.15
C LEU A 103 3.13 1.37 -3.13
N CYS A 104 2.81 2.15 -2.10
CA CYS A 104 1.48 2.70 -1.93
C CYS A 104 1.52 4.19 -1.55
N LEU A 105 0.57 4.95 -2.09
CA LEU A 105 0.25 6.30 -1.64
C LEU A 105 -1.02 6.25 -0.80
N ASP A 106 -0.94 6.72 0.43
CA ASP A 106 -2.08 6.90 1.32
C ASP A 106 -2.63 8.32 1.16
N TRP A 107 -3.83 8.38 0.54
CA TRP A 107 -4.54 9.61 0.20
C TRP A 107 -5.80 9.74 1.05
N GLU A 108 -5.68 10.36 2.22
CA GLU A 108 -6.79 10.52 3.15
C GLU A 108 -6.75 11.83 3.96
N GLY A 109 -7.70 12.03 4.84
CA GLY A 109 -7.74 13.14 5.77
C GLY A 109 -7.72 14.51 5.08
N LYS A 110 -6.69 15.32 5.35
CA LYS A 110 -6.54 16.65 4.74
C LYS A 110 -6.31 16.58 3.23
N ALA A 111 -5.73 15.50 2.73
CA ALA A 111 -5.48 15.29 1.31
C ALA A 111 -6.76 15.32 0.48
N TRP A 112 -7.89 14.92 1.05
CA TRP A 112 -9.19 14.95 0.36
C TRP A 112 -9.65 16.38 0.00
N LYS A 113 -9.10 17.41 0.61
CA LYS A 113 -9.39 18.82 0.29
C LYS A 113 -8.47 19.38 -0.79
N CYS A 114 -7.47 18.62 -1.22
CA CYS A 114 -6.50 19.01 -2.22
C CYS A 114 -6.82 18.43 -3.60
N SER A 115 -6.17 18.94 -4.64
CA SER A 115 -6.40 18.47 -6.01
C SER A 115 -5.91 17.01 -6.18
N PRO A 116 -6.73 16.09 -6.71
CA PRO A 116 -6.31 14.73 -7.04
C PRO A 116 -5.16 14.64 -8.05
N ARG A 117 -4.90 15.72 -8.80
CA ARG A 117 -3.74 15.81 -9.69
C ARG A 117 -2.42 15.73 -8.93
N TRP A 118 -2.42 16.15 -7.66
CA TRP A 118 -1.26 15.98 -6.80
C TRP A 118 -0.95 14.49 -6.57
N ALA A 119 -1.98 13.70 -6.20
CA ALA A 119 -1.82 12.25 -6.03
C ALA A 119 -1.33 11.60 -7.32
N ARG A 120 -1.91 11.99 -8.48
CA ARG A 120 -1.48 11.52 -9.77
C ARG A 120 -0.01 11.85 -10.05
N ALA A 121 0.44 13.07 -9.79
CA ALA A 121 1.83 13.48 -10.00
C ALA A 121 2.81 12.70 -9.10
N TRP A 122 2.43 12.43 -7.84
CA TRP A 122 3.22 11.60 -6.94
C TRP A 122 3.37 10.16 -7.46
N LEU A 123 2.25 9.55 -7.89
CA LEU A 123 2.25 8.20 -8.44
C LEU A 123 3.07 8.12 -9.74
N ASP A 124 2.91 9.09 -10.64
CA ASP A 124 3.68 9.20 -11.88
C ASP A 124 5.19 9.32 -11.59
N TYR A 125 5.57 10.12 -10.56
CA TYR A 125 6.97 10.27 -10.16
C TYR A 125 7.55 8.95 -9.67
N VAL A 126 6.87 8.27 -8.72
CA VAL A 126 7.35 6.99 -8.20
C VAL A 126 7.43 5.93 -9.30
N PHE A 127 6.44 5.87 -10.18
CA PHE A 127 6.47 4.96 -11.34
C PHE A 127 7.64 5.28 -12.28
N LYS A 128 7.87 6.56 -12.54
CA LYS A 128 9.00 7.00 -13.38
C LYS A 128 10.35 6.55 -12.82
N GLU A 129 10.57 6.68 -11.53
CA GLU A 129 11.86 6.38 -10.90
C GLU A 129 12.08 4.87 -10.69
N THR A 130 11.00 4.09 -10.50
CA THR A 130 11.11 2.67 -10.11
C THR A 130 10.70 1.68 -11.19
N GLY A 131 9.91 2.12 -12.17
CA GLY A 131 9.23 1.23 -13.12
C GLY A 131 8.05 0.46 -12.51
N VAL A 132 7.79 0.58 -11.20
CA VAL A 132 6.69 -0.07 -10.49
C VAL A 132 5.52 0.89 -10.34
N LYS A 133 4.32 0.49 -10.77
CA LYS A 133 3.10 1.29 -10.57
C LYS A 133 2.63 1.17 -9.12
N PRO A 134 2.63 2.26 -8.33
CA PRO A 134 2.13 2.20 -6.96
C PRO A 134 0.61 2.00 -6.89
N LEU A 135 0.10 1.53 -5.76
CA LEU A 135 -1.32 1.60 -5.44
C LEU A 135 -1.68 2.96 -4.85
N LEU A 136 -2.91 3.40 -5.08
CA LEU A 136 -3.54 4.46 -4.30
C LEU A 136 -4.43 3.84 -3.22
N TYR A 137 -4.18 4.19 -1.95
CA TYR A 137 -5.11 3.93 -0.84
C TYR A 137 -6.01 5.13 -0.61
N THR A 138 -7.30 4.88 -0.43
CA THR A 138 -8.27 5.89 0.00
C THR A 138 -9.58 5.25 0.48
N SER A 139 -10.41 6.04 1.15
CA SER A 139 -11.77 5.64 1.51
C SER A 139 -12.70 5.52 0.29
N SER A 140 -13.58 4.53 0.35
CA SER A 140 -14.62 4.33 -0.67
C SER A 140 -15.54 5.53 -0.86
N SER A 141 -15.68 6.39 0.14
CA SER A 141 -16.49 7.62 0.08
C SER A 141 -15.88 8.70 -0.78
N TYR A 142 -14.57 8.62 -1.08
CA TYR A 142 -13.85 9.67 -1.80
C TYR A 142 -13.53 9.31 -3.27
N LEU A 143 -13.82 8.10 -3.70
CA LEU A 143 -13.46 7.58 -5.02
C LEU A 143 -13.93 8.46 -6.19
N GLY A 144 -15.14 9.05 -6.10
CA GLY A 144 -15.72 9.85 -7.17
C GLY A 144 -14.89 11.07 -7.62
N ASN A 145 -13.98 11.54 -6.75
CA ASN A 145 -13.12 12.68 -7.05
C ASN A 145 -11.79 12.30 -7.73
N LEU A 146 -11.50 10.99 -7.87
CA LEU A 146 -10.19 10.50 -8.26
C LEU A 146 -10.09 10.04 -9.72
N GLY A 147 -10.94 10.56 -10.62
CA GLY A 147 -10.92 10.23 -12.06
C GLY A 147 -9.53 10.37 -12.69
N ALA A 148 -8.86 11.49 -12.45
CA ALA A 148 -7.51 11.75 -12.97
C ALA A 148 -6.46 10.72 -12.52
N VAL A 149 -6.64 10.11 -11.34
CA VAL A 149 -5.75 9.04 -10.85
C VAL A 149 -6.09 7.72 -11.54
N ALA A 150 -7.37 7.37 -11.63
CA ALA A 150 -7.81 6.14 -12.28
C ALA A 150 -7.41 6.07 -13.76
N GLU A 151 -7.44 7.22 -14.49
CA GLU A 151 -6.95 7.34 -15.86
C GLU A 151 -5.46 6.97 -16.03
N GLY A 152 -4.66 7.04 -14.96
CA GLY A 152 -3.27 6.62 -14.95
C GLY A 152 -3.06 5.11 -14.87
N ASP A 153 -4.14 4.34 -14.75
CA ASP A 153 -4.08 2.89 -14.61
C ASP A 153 -3.24 2.45 -13.39
N TYR A 154 -3.39 3.21 -12.29
CA TYR A 154 -2.84 2.85 -10.97
C TYR A 154 -3.81 1.95 -10.22
N GLY A 155 -3.30 0.95 -9.52
CA GLY A 155 -4.13 0.06 -8.74
C GLY A 155 -4.78 0.77 -7.54
N LEU A 156 -5.95 0.28 -7.13
CA LEU A 156 -6.71 0.81 -6.00
C LEU A 156 -6.62 -0.11 -4.79
N TRP A 157 -6.25 0.46 -3.65
CA TRP A 157 -6.45 -0.11 -2.33
C TRP A 157 -7.54 0.70 -1.62
N VAL A 158 -8.72 0.12 -1.47
CA VAL A 158 -9.90 0.83 -0.98
C VAL A 158 -10.21 0.49 0.47
N ALA A 159 -10.39 1.51 1.32
CA ALA A 159 -10.93 1.35 2.66
C ALA A 159 -12.46 1.42 2.63
N ALA A 160 -13.11 0.37 3.13
CA ALA A 160 -14.55 0.31 3.27
C ALA A 160 -14.91 -0.68 4.38
N TYR A 161 -15.14 -0.20 5.59
CA TYR A 161 -15.40 -1.02 6.77
C TYR A 161 -16.83 -1.58 6.74
N ARG A 162 -16.94 -2.76 6.16
CA ARG A 162 -18.21 -3.48 5.96
C ARG A 162 -17.98 -4.98 5.84
N LYS A 163 -19.07 -5.77 6.02
CA LYS A 163 -19.00 -7.24 5.93
C LYS A 163 -18.82 -7.79 4.51
N GLN A 164 -19.17 -7.01 3.49
CA GLN A 164 -19.10 -7.45 2.10
C GLN A 164 -18.20 -6.51 1.30
N LYS A 165 -17.46 -7.07 0.34
CA LYS A 165 -16.59 -6.28 -0.56
C LYS A 165 -17.39 -5.17 -1.24
N PRO A 166 -16.77 -4.02 -1.51
CA PRO A 166 -17.41 -2.95 -2.28
C PRO A 166 -17.85 -3.44 -3.65
N ALA A 167 -19.16 -3.34 -3.94
CA ALA A 167 -19.72 -3.78 -5.21
C ALA A 167 -19.30 -2.87 -6.38
N LYS A 168 -19.04 -1.58 -6.09
CA LYS A 168 -18.61 -0.58 -7.06
C LYS A 168 -17.48 0.24 -6.48
N VAL A 169 -16.44 0.45 -7.28
CA VAL A 169 -15.25 1.23 -6.96
C VAL A 169 -14.95 2.27 -8.05
N THR A 170 -16.00 2.76 -8.69
CA THR A 170 -15.88 3.79 -9.74
C THR A 170 -15.11 5.01 -9.20
N PRO A 171 -14.13 5.55 -9.95
CA PRO A 171 -13.87 5.36 -11.39
C PRO A 171 -13.04 4.11 -11.77
N TRP A 172 -12.50 3.36 -10.82
CA TRP A 172 -11.82 2.09 -11.13
C TRP A 172 -12.83 1.01 -11.54
N LYS A 173 -12.38 0.10 -12.39
CA LYS A 173 -13.16 -1.10 -12.76
C LYS A 173 -13.19 -2.14 -11.64
N PHE A 174 -12.10 -2.24 -10.87
CA PHE A 174 -11.92 -3.16 -9.74
C PHE A 174 -10.89 -2.58 -8.75
N ALA A 175 -10.94 -3.05 -7.51
CA ALA A 175 -9.90 -2.80 -6.54
C ALA A 175 -8.86 -3.92 -6.57
N ALA A 176 -7.59 -3.59 -6.35
CA ALA A 176 -6.53 -4.57 -6.12
C ALA A 176 -6.58 -5.09 -4.67
N MET A 177 -6.94 -4.22 -3.73
CA MET A 177 -6.96 -4.54 -2.30
C MET A 177 -8.08 -3.79 -1.59
N TRP A 178 -8.59 -4.38 -0.51
CA TRP A 178 -9.65 -3.85 0.32
C TRP A 178 -9.29 -3.93 1.80
N GLN A 179 -9.18 -2.77 2.47
CA GLN A 179 -9.13 -2.68 3.93
C GLN A 179 -10.56 -2.73 4.45
N TYR A 180 -10.92 -3.83 5.12
CA TYR A 180 -12.32 -4.12 5.47
C TYR A 180 -12.68 -3.82 6.93
N THR A 181 -11.70 -3.66 7.80
CA THR A 181 -11.87 -3.26 9.21
C THR A 181 -10.58 -2.69 9.77
N SER A 182 -10.70 -1.87 10.80
CA SER A 182 -9.59 -1.38 11.62
C SER A 182 -9.63 -1.92 13.05
N THR A 183 -10.42 -2.96 13.31
CA THR A 183 -10.60 -3.52 14.64
C THR A 183 -10.28 -5.02 14.66
N PRO A 184 -9.37 -5.48 15.55
CA PRO A 184 -8.59 -4.68 16.52
C PRO A 184 -7.40 -3.92 15.93
N TYR A 185 -7.05 -4.15 14.67
CA TYR A 185 -6.06 -3.47 13.84
C TYR A 185 -6.51 -3.53 12.37
N ASP A 186 -5.79 -2.88 11.48
CA ASP A 186 -6.15 -2.81 10.07
C ASP A 186 -6.00 -4.18 9.39
N HIS A 187 -7.08 -4.64 8.76
CA HIS A 187 -7.10 -5.91 8.04
C HIS A 187 -7.43 -5.69 6.56
N ASP A 188 -6.65 -6.35 5.72
CA ASP A 188 -6.72 -6.23 4.28
C ASP A 188 -7.01 -7.55 3.59
N LEU A 189 -7.69 -7.46 2.45
CA LEU A 189 -7.85 -8.55 1.48
C LEU A 189 -7.28 -8.11 0.14
N PHE A 190 -6.22 -8.78 -0.32
CA PHE A 190 -5.71 -8.63 -1.67
C PHE A 190 -6.48 -9.56 -2.61
N TYR A 191 -7.00 -9.02 -3.72
CA TYR A 191 -7.77 -9.77 -4.72
C TYR A 191 -6.86 -10.48 -5.71
N GLY A 192 -6.18 -11.51 -5.23
CA GLY A 192 -5.27 -12.33 -6.02
C GLY A 192 -4.45 -13.26 -5.13
N ASP A 193 -3.61 -14.04 -5.75
CA ASP A 193 -2.59 -14.88 -5.13
C ASP A 193 -1.19 -14.23 -5.20
N ALA A 194 -0.18 -14.95 -4.76
CA ALA A 194 1.20 -14.48 -4.79
C ALA A 194 1.69 -14.21 -6.24
N GLU A 195 1.21 -14.93 -7.25
CA GLU A 195 1.54 -14.65 -8.65
C GLU A 195 0.95 -13.31 -9.10
N THR A 196 -0.31 -13.05 -8.73
CA THR A 196 -0.97 -11.77 -9.00
C THR A 196 -0.27 -10.63 -8.27
N TRP A 197 0.12 -10.83 -7.00
CA TRP A 197 0.91 -9.85 -6.23
C TRP A 197 2.21 -9.48 -6.97
N ARG A 198 2.95 -10.48 -7.45
CA ARG A 198 4.19 -10.25 -8.21
C ARG A 198 3.99 -9.36 -9.43
N LYS A 199 2.83 -9.43 -10.11
CA LYS A 199 2.52 -8.53 -11.25
C LYS A 199 2.43 -7.06 -10.82
N TYR A 200 1.97 -6.77 -9.60
CA TYR A 200 1.91 -5.39 -9.07
C TYR A 200 3.28 -4.83 -8.68
N ILE A 201 4.23 -5.68 -8.33
CA ILE A 201 5.56 -5.24 -7.89
C ILE A 201 6.63 -5.31 -8.99
N THR A 202 6.36 -5.98 -10.10
CA THR A 202 7.32 -6.15 -11.20
C THR A 202 7.48 -4.84 -11.97
N PRO A 203 8.71 -4.33 -12.13
CA PRO A 203 8.95 -3.15 -12.96
C PRO A 203 8.53 -3.38 -14.41
N VAL A 204 7.78 -2.44 -14.97
CA VAL A 204 7.43 -2.43 -16.38
C VAL A 204 8.64 -1.91 -17.16
N LYS A 205 9.17 -2.72 -18.09
CA LYS A 205 10.23 -2.27 -19.01
C LYS A 205 9.67 -1.15 -19.89
N ARG A 206 10.36 -0.04 -19.94
CA ARG A 206 10.10 1.09 -20.85
C ARG A 206 10.79 0.87 -22.16
#